data_213c06aa107be8b9285723f6c8f5c240
#
_entry.id   213c06aa107be8b9285723f6c8f5c240
#
_cell.length_a   1.000
_cell.length_b   1.000
_cell.length_c   1.000
_cell.angle_alpha   90.00
_cell.angle_beta   90.00
_cell.angle_gamma   90.00
#
_symmetry.space_group_name_H-M   'P 1'
#
loop_
_entity.id
_entity.type
_entity.pdbx_description
1 polymer ?
#
loop_
_entity_poly.entity_id
_entity_poly.type
_entity_poly.pdbx_seq_one_letter_code
_entity_poly.pdbx_strand_id
1 'polypeptide(L)' 'MSNKDIERLLKQEQIYKWEVAEKLGLHETTFCRWWRKELSQEQAQRVLSAVEEIKLDRLKEQK' A
#
# COMPACT_ATOMS: atom_id res chain seq x y z
N MET A 1 -7.30 -11.56 1.80
CA MET A 1 -6.98 -10.63 2.89
C MET A 1 -8.03 -9.56 3.02
N SER A 2 -8.41 -9.23 4.24
CA SER A 2 -9.35 -8.13 4.46
C SER A 2 -8.61 -6.80 4.41
N ASN A 3 -9.38 -5.73 4.18
CA ASN A 3 -8.80 -4.38 4.20
C ASN A 3 -8.15 -4.07 5.54
N LYS A 4 -8.74 -4.56 6.63
CA LYS A 4 -8.20 -4.32 7.97
C LYS A 4 -6.82 -4.96 8.13
N ASP A 5 -6.62 -6.14 7.56
CA ASP A 5 -5.33 -6.81 7.63
C ASP A 5 -4.26 -6.00 6.91
N ILE A 6 -4.61 -5.47 5.75
CA ILE A 6 -3.69 -4.66 4.97
C ILE A 6 -3.40 -3.34 5.68
N GLU A 7 -4.42 -2.70 6.24
CA GLU A 7 -4.22 -1.47 7.01
C GLU A 7 -3.31 -1.70 8.21
N ARG A 8 -3.47 -2.84 8.89
CA ARG A 8 -2.63 -3.20 10.02
C ARG A 8 -1.19 -3.38 9.59
N LEU A 9 -0.98 -4.02 8.43
CA LEU A 9 0.35 -4.20 7.87
C LEU A 9 1.00 -2.85 7.57
N LEU A 10 0.26 -1.93 6.96
CA LEU A 10 0.77 -0.59 6.66
C LEU A 10 1.20 0.13 7.94
N LYS A 11 0.37 0.06 8.97
CA LYS A 11 0.70 0.66 10.26
C LYS A 11 1.97 0.04 10.85
N GLN A 12 2.06 -1.28 10.81
CA GLN A 12 3.19 -2.01 11.35
C GLN A 12 4.49 -1.61 10.65
N GLU A 13 4.43 -1.40 9.35
CA GLU A 13 5.58 -1.01 8.55
C GLU A 13 5.79 0.50 8.49
N GLN A 14 4.91 1.26 9.13
CA GLN A 14 4.95 2.73 9.15
C GLN A 14 4.89 3.31 7.74
N ILE A 15 3.99 2.74 6.94
CA ILE A 15 3.75 3.17 5.56
C ILE A 15 2.38 3.81 5.48
N TYR A 16 2.31 4.98 4.85
CA TYR A 16 1.05 5.69 4.65
C TYR A 16 0.39 5.27 3.35
N LYS A 17 -0.94 5.37 3.32
CA LYS A 17 -1.70 5.02 2.12
C LYS A 17 -1.28 5.86 0.92
N TRP A 18 -0.97 7.14 1.12
CA TRP A 18 -0.56 7.99 0.01
C TRP A 18 0.76 7.53 -0.61
N GLU A 19 1.64 6.95 0.20
CA GLU A 19 2.90 6.40 -0.30
C GLU A 19 2.63 5.22 -1.24
N VAL A 20 1.68 4.37 -0.84
CA VAL A 20 1.29 3.22 -1.66
C VAL A 20 0.65 3.69 -2.97
N ALA A 21 -0.24 4.67 -2.89
CA ALA A 21 -0.89 5.22 -4.08
C ALA A 21 0.13 5.78 -5.05
N GLU A 22 1.08 6.52 -4.54
CA GLU A 22 2.16 7.09 -5.36
C GLU A 22 2.98 6.00 -6.03
N LYS A 23 3.30 4.95 -5.29
CA LYS A 23 4.08 3.84 -5.83
C LYS A 23 3.34 3.11 -6.93
N LEU A 24 2.01 3.01 -6.80
CA LEU A 24 1.15 2.38 -7.80
C LEU A 24 0.84 3.30 -8.99
N GLY A 25 1.21 4.57 -8.90
CA GLY A 25 0.89 5.54 -9.94
C GLY A 25 -0.57 5.94 -9.96
N LEU A 26 -1.25 5.85 -8.81
CA LEU A 26 -2.66 6.17 -8.69
C LEU A 26 -2.86 7.49 -7.97
N HIS A 27 -3.92 8.21 -8.36
CA HIS A 27 -4.37 9.37 -7.63
C HIS A 27 -4.88 8.94 -6.25
N GLU A 28 -4.66 9.81 -5.27
CA GLU A 28 -5.14 9.57 -3.91
C GLU A 28 -6.64 9.26 -3.89
N THR A 29 -7.41 10.01 -4.66
CA THR A 29 -8.85 9.82 -4.76
C THR A 29 -9.20 8.44 -5.28
N THR A 30 -8.49 7.98 -6.31
CA THR A 30 -8.71 6.66 -6.89
C THR A 30 -8.37 5.58 -5.89
N PHE A 31 -7.25 5.75 -5.19
CA PHE A 31 -6.82 4.77 -4.20
C PHE A 31 -7.80 4.71 -3.02
N CYS A 32 -8.32 5.85 -2.58
CA CYS A 32 -9.32 5.88 -1.51
C CYS A 32 -10.58 5.12 -1.89
N ARG A 33 -10.95 5.13 -3.17
CA ARG A 33 -12.11 4.38 -3.64
C ARG A 33 -11.91 2.88 -3.50
N TRP A 34 -10.68 2.41 -3.65
CA TRP A 34 -10.36 1.00 -3.46
C TRP A 34 -10.74 0.54 -2.05
N TRP A 35 -10.58 1.41 -1.06
CA TRP A 35 -10.80 1.08 0.35
C TRP A 35 -12.26 1.14 0.78
N ARG A 36 -13.14 1.65 -0.09
CA ARG A 36 -14.58 1.68 0.21
C ARG A 36 -15.20 0.29 0.18
N LYS A 37 -14.63 -0.60 -0.61
CA LYS A 37 -15.04 -1.99 -0.69
C LYS A 37 -13.85 -2.85 -0.31
N GLU A 38 -14.12 -4.12 -0.03
CA GLU A 38 -13.02 -5.04 0.21
C GLU A 38 -12.18 -5.14 -1.06
N LEU A 39 -10.87 -5.02 -0.90
CA LEU A 39 -9.94 -5.09 -2.02
C LEU A 39 -10.02 -6.46 -2.69
N SER A 40 -10.04 -6.48 -4.02
CA SER A 40 -9.96 -7.72 -4.75
C SER A 40 -8.59 -8.34 -4.54
N GLN A 41 -8.47 -9.63 -4.88
CA GLN A 41 -7.19 -10.33 -4.75
C GLN A 41 -6.10 -9.63 -5.54
N GLU A 42 -6.42 -9.18 -6.75
CA GLU A 42 -5.48 -8.46 -7.60
C GLU A 42 -5.07 -7.13 -6.98
N GLN A 43 -6.05 -6.38 -6.47
CA GLN A 43 -5.76 -5.09 -5.81
C GLN A 43 -4.91 -5.30 -4.57
N ALA A 44 -5.23 -6.30 -3.77
CA ALA A 44 -4.47 -6.62 -2.57
C ALA A 44 -3.01 -6.95 -2.93
N GLN A 45 -2.81 -7.73 -3.98
CA GLN A 45 -1.46 -8.08 -4.42
C GLN A 45 -0.68 -6.85 -4.88
N ARG A 46 -1.34 -5.93 -5.56
CA ARG A 46 -0.70 -4.69 -5.98
C ARG A 46 -0.25 -3.86 -4.78
N VAL A 47 -1.12 -3.77 -3.78
CA VAL A 47 -0.79 -3.03 -2.56
C VAL A 47 0.41 -3.67 -1.87
N LEU A 48 0.41 -4.98 -1.73
CA LEU A 48 1.50 -5.70 -1.07
C LEU A 48 2.82 -5.54 -1.84
N SER A 49 2.76 -5.59 -3.17
CA SER A 49 3.95 -5.36 -4.00
C SER A 49 4.50 -3.96 -3.81
N ALA A 50 3.61 -2.96 -3.75
CA ALA A 50 4.01 -1.58 -3.52
C ALA A 50 4.66 -1.42 -2.14
N VAL A 51 4.12 -2.08 -1.12
CA VAL A 51 4.70 -2.07 0.22
C VAL A 51 6.12 -2.63 0.19
N GLU A 52 6.32 -3.72 -0.51
CA GLU A 52 7.65 -4.33 -0.64
C GLU A 52 8.64 -3.37 -1.30
N GLU A 53 8.22 -2.70 -2.37
CA GLU A 53 9.08 -1.73 -3.06
C GLU A 53 9.43 -0.55 -2.16
N ILE A 54 8.46 -0.06 -1.40
CA ILE A 54 8.71 1.03 -0.46
C ILE A 54 9.73 0.62 0.59
N LYS A 55 9.62 -0.58 1.11
CA LYS A 55 10.55 -1.10 2.11
C LYS A 55 11.96 -1.19 1.52
N LEU A 56 12.09 -1.66 0.31
CA LEU A 56 13.39 -1.75 -0.37
C LEU A 56 13.99 -0.37 -0.58
N ASP A 57 13.18 0.61 -0.99
CA ASP A 57 13.64 1.97 -1.17
C ASP A 57 14.14 2.57 0.13
N ARG A 58 13.44 2.30 1.24
CA ARG A 58 13.87 2.79 2.56
C ARG A 58 15.20 2.20 2.98
N LEU A 59 15.43 0.92 2.67
CA LEU A 59 16.71 0.28 2.96
C LEU A 59 17.84 0.94 2.17
N LYS A 60 17.59 1.34 0.95
CA LYS A 60 18.59 2.03 0.14
C LYS A 60 18.91 3.42 0.70
N GLU A 61 17.94 4.08 1.28
CA GLU A 61 18.11 5.42 1.84
C GLU A 61 18.85 5.44 3.17
N GLN A 62 18.91 4.31 3.83
CA GLN A 62 19.49 4.19 5.17
C GLN A 62 21.01 3.96 5.15
N LYS A 63 21.66 4.26 4.08
CA LYS A 63 23.12 4.13 4.02
C LYS A 63 23.81 5.26 4.74
#